data_0443b6d2ec1fabb6cf5b665d8e3d5637
#
_entry.id   0443b6d2ec1fabb6cf5b665d8e3d5637
#
_cell.length_a   1.000
_cell.length_b   1.000
_cell.length_c   1.000
_cell.angle_alpha   90.00
_cell.angle_beta   90.00
_cell.angle_gamma   90.00
#
_symmetry.space_group_name_H-M   'P 1'
#
loop_
_entity.id
_entity.type
_entity.pdbx_description
1 polymer ?
#
loop_
_entity_poly.entity_id
_entity_poly.type
_entity_poly.pdbx_seq_one_letter_code
_entity_poly.pdbx_strand_id
1 'polypeptide(L)'
;MADKVLAKYLRCVKMITSIIFDLDGLLADTERLHCMAYQEALYAHGAAVSDHEYAEHWVRSGRGITEWISERGLTLDPIALRAHKSRRYLDLLRSELRPMEGALALLEQLYSRKKLALASSSYPDAVEGVLAGLGIAHYFQVIVTGLDVAQVKPAPDIFLAAAQQLGAAASQCVVLEDAEKGIIAASLAGIRCIAIPNHHTRHHDFSRATRVCSSLKEITLELLDTLE
;
A
#
# COMPACT_ATOMS: atom_id res chain seq x y z
N MET A 1 -32.64 -27.44 -12.43
CA MET A 1 -31.75 -27.68 -11.26
C MET A 1 -30.30 -27.29 -11.57
N ALA A 2 -29.77 -27.60 -12.76
CA ALA A 2 -28.41 -27.24 -13.18
C ALA A 2 -28.14 -25.72 -13.19
N ASP A 3 -29.10 -24.91 -13.68
CA ASP A 3 -28.93 -23.44 -13.75
C ASP A 3 -28.79 -22.76 -12.37
N LYS A 4 -29.51 -23.29 -11.35
CA LYS A 4 -29.38 -22.76 -9.97
C LYS A 4 -28.04 -23.16 -9.34
N VAL A 5 -27.52 -24.34 -9.66
CA VAL A 5 -26.22 -24.81 -9.20
C VAL A 5 -25.10 -24.00 -9.88
N LEU A 6 -25.21 -23.79 -11.19
CA LEU A 6 -24.26 -22.98 -11.96
C LEU A 6 -24.27 -21.52 -11.50
N ALA A 7 -25.44 -20.92 -11.28
CA ALA A 7 -25.57 -19.56 -10.75
C ALA A 7 -25.00 -19.43 -9.33
N LYS A 8 -25.19 -20.43 -8.47
CA LYS A 8 -24.60 -20.48 -7.13
C LYS A 8 -23.08 -20.63 -7.20
N TYR A 9 -22.57 -21.46 -8.13
CA TYR A 9 -21.14 -21.65 -8.34
C TYR A 9 -20.49 -20.38 -8.88
N LEU A 10 -21.09 -19.73 -9.91
CA LEU A 10 -20.63 -18.46 -10.46
C LEU A 10 -20.66 -17.32 -9.42
N ARG A 11 -21.65 -17.31 -8.54
CA ARG A 11 -21.74 -16.35 -7.42
C ARG A 11 -20.65 -16.60 -6.37
N CYS A 12 -20.33 -17.87 -6.09
CA CYS A 12 -19.27 -18.26 -5.16
C CYS A 12 -17.86 -17.86 -5.68
N VAL A 13 -17.66 -17.93 -7.01
CA VAL A 13 -16.39 -17.54 -7.67
C VAL A 13 -16.20 -16.02 -7.70
N LYS A 14 -17.27 -15.23 -7.61
CA LYS A 14 -17.21 -13.76 -7.65
C LYS A 14 -17.14 -13.10 -6.26
N MET A 15 -17.40 -13.85 -5.17
CA MET A 15 -17.38 -13.27 -3.82
C MET A 15 -15.96 -12.88 -3.41
N ILE A 16 -15.81 -11.65 -2.90
CA ILE A 16 -14.57 -11.19 -2.27
C ILE A 16 -14.38 -11.93 -0.96
N THR A 17 -13.32 -12.73 -0.88
CA THR A 17 -12.93 -13.48 0.32
C THR A 17 -11.67 -12.93 0.98
N SER A 18 -10.91 -12.13 0.23
CA SER A 18 -9.59 -11.66 0.62
C SER A 18 -9.41 -10.18 0.32
N ILE A 19 -8.86 -9.46 1.28
CA ILE A 19 -8.56 -8.03 1.17
C ILE A 19 -7.06 -7.86 1.28
N ILE A 20 -6.47 -7.13 0.34
CA ILE A 20 -5.05 -6.80 0.34
C ILE A 20 -4.93 -5.30 0.57
N PHE A 21 -4.31 -4.91 1.66
CA PHE A 21 -4.14 -3.52 2.05
C PHE A 21 -2.77 -2.99 1.62
N ASP A 22 -2.72 -1.79 1.09
CA ASP A 22 -1.53 -0.98 1.19
C ASP A 22 -1.31 -0.50 2.63
N LEU A 23 -0.15 0.07 2.92
CA LEU A 23 0.21 0.55 4.25
C LEU A 23 0.31 2.08 4.29
N ASP A 24 1.25 2.63 3.50
CA ASP A 24 1.69 4.01 3.59
C ASP A 24 0.68 4.96 2.93
N GLY A 25 0.07 5.85 3.72
CA GLY A 25 -1.00 6.73 3.23
C GLY A 25 -2.40 6.11 3.21
N LEU A 26 -2.52 4.77 3.40
CA LEU A 26 -3.81 4.07 3.48
C LEU A 26 -4.18 3.66 4.90
N LEU A 27 -3.36 2.84 5.56
CA LEU A 27 -3.58 2.40 6.95
C LEU A 27 -2.89 3.30 7.96
N ALA A 28 -1.77 3.89 7.58
CA ALA A 28 -0.93 4.73 8.41
C ALA A 28 -0.60 6.07 7.72
N ASP A 29 -0.64 7.16 8.46
CA ASP A 29 -0.23 8.49 8.00
C ASP A 29 1.30 8.61 8.04
N THR A 30 1.95 7.91 7.12
CA THR A 30 3.40 7.74 7.07
C THR A 30 4.09 8.50 5.95
N GLU A 31 3.39 8.95 4.90
CA GLU A 31 4.01 9.65 3.77
C GLU A 31 4.73 10.94 4.22
N ARG A 32 4.14 11.69 5.14
CA ARG A 32 4.78 12.86 5.75
C ARG A 32 6.09 12.47 6.46
N LEU A 33 6.10 11.37 7.19
CA LEU A 33 7.27 10.90 7.93
C LEU A 33 8.38 10.41 6.99
N HIS A 34 8.00 9.75 5.91
CA HIS A 34 8.93 9.36 4.84
C HIS A 34 9.57 10.60 4.20
N CYS A 35 8.77 11.62 3.86
CA CYS A 35 9.25 12.87 3.29
C CYS A 35 10.26 13.56 4.22
N MET A 36 9.90 13.76 5.48
CA MET A 36 10.78 14.37 6.49
C MET A 36 12.10 13.60 6.63
N ALA A 37 12.04 12.27 6.70
CA ALA A 37 13.23 11.44 6.83
C ALA A 37 14.14 11.53 5.60
N TYR A 38 13.58 11.63 4.38
CA TYR A 38 14.37 11.87 3.16
C TYR A 38 14.97 13.27 3.14
N GLN A 39 14.21 14.29 3.51
CA GLN A 39 14.70 15.67 3.57
C GLN A 39 15.90 15.80 4.51
N GLU A 40 15.80 15.26 5.72
CA GLU A 40 16.88 15.31 6.71
C GLU A 40 18.09 14.48 6.25
N ALA A 41 17.88 13.27 5.73
CA ALA A 41 18.98 12.44 5.26
C ALA A 41 19.69 13.07 4.05
N LEU A 42 18.97 13.62 3.08
CA LEU A 42 19.54 14.30 1.92
C LEU A 42 20.29 15.57 2.34
N TYR A 43 19.71 16.37 3.22
CA TYR A 43 20.36 17.58 3.73
C TYR A 43 21.71 17.29 4.39
N ALA A 44 21.78 16.23 5.20
CA ALA A 44 23.04 15.79 5.83
C ALA A 44 24.11 15.33 4.82
N HIS A 45 23.72 15.01 3.58
CA HIS A 45 24.63 14.63 2.48
C HIS A 45 24.79 15.74 1.44
N GLY A 46 24.40 16.98 1.74
CA GLY A 46 24.58 18.14 0.88
C GLY A 46 23.59 18.24 -0.28
N ALA A 47 22.47 17.53 -0.22
CA ALA A 47 21.38 17.59 -1.21
C ALA A 47 20.07 18.01 -0.55
N ALA A 48 19.06 18.36 -1.38
CA ALA A 48 17.74 18.74 -0.90
C ALA A 48 16.65 18.17 -1.80
N VAL A 49 15.50 17.88 -1.23
CA VAL A 49 14.28 17.49 -1.92
C VAL A 49 13.09 18.27 -1.34
N SER A 50 12.28 18.84 -2.22
CA SER A 50 11.04 19.52 -1.83
C SER A 50 9.91 18.50 -1.62
N ASP A 51 8.84 18.91 -0.91
CA ASP A 51 7.64 18.09 -0.73
C ASP A 51 7.03 17.67 -2.07
N HIS A 52 7.01 18.61 -3.03
CA HIS A 52 6.51 18.34 -4.37
C HIS A 52 7.34 17.30 -5.12
N GLU A 53 8.67 17.43 -5.10
CA GLU A 53 9.56 16.43 -5.73
C GLU A 53 9.44 15.07 -5.06
N TYR A 54 9.32 15.04 -3.72
CA TYR A 54 9.09 13.80 -2.99
C TYR A 54 7.79 13.14 -3.47
N ALA A 55 6.70 13.88 -3.50
CA ALA A 55 5.39 13.37 -3.92
C ALA A 55 5.42 12.80 -5.35
N GLU A 56 6.02 13.52 -6.31
CA GLU A 56 6.09 13.04 -7.71
C GLU A 56 7.05 11.86 -7.89
N HIS A 57 8.22 11.88 -7.23
CA HIS A 57 9.23 10.84 -7.44
C HIS A 57 8.93 9.54 -6.67
N TRP A 58 8.60 9.62 -5.37
CA TRP A 58 8.41 8.42 -4.54
C TRP A 58 6.95 7.97 -4.45
N VAL A 59 6.03 8.92 -4.21
CA VAL A 59 4.63 8.55 -3.97
C VAL A 59 3.94 8.19 -5.28
N ARG A 60 4.03 9.07 -6.29
CA ARG A 60 3.33 8.87 -7.56
C ARG A 60 4.02 7.86 -8.46
N SER A 61 5.31 8.08 -8.78
CA SER A 61 6.01 7.23 -9.74
C SER A 61 6.59 5.94 -9.17
N GLY A 62 6.70 5.81 -7.85
CA GLY A 62 7.27 4.64 -7.18
C GLY A 62 8.77 4.46 -7.38
N ARG A 63 9.49 5.49 -7.86
CA ARG A 63 10.95 5.44 -8.05
C ARG A 63 11.68 5.58 -6.72
N GLY A 64 12.89 5.04 -6.65
CA GLY A 64 13.68 4.99 -5.43
C GLY A 64 14.79 6.05 -5.38
N ILE A 65 15.60 5.99 -4.31
CA ILE A 65 16.69 6.95 -4.09
C ILE A 65 17.82 6.80 -5.11
N THR A 66 18.06 5.59 -5.61
CA THR A 66 19.11 5.33 -6.62
C THR A 66 18.78 6.05 -7.92
N GLU A 67 17.55 5.96 -8.39
CA GLU A 67 17.06 6.66 -9.58
C GLU A 67 17.11 8.17 -9.37
N TRP A 68 16.69 8.65 -8.19
CA TRP A 68 16.71 10.08 -7.86
C TRP A 68 18.12 10.69 -7.92
N ILE A 69 19.13 9.98 -7.37
CA ILE A 69 20.54 10.37 -7.40
C ILE A 69 21.04 10.39 -8.85
N SER A 70 20.77 9.33 -9.61
CA SER A 70 21.22 9.16 -11.00
C SER A 70 20.66 10.27 -11.92
N GLU A 71 19.37 10.56 -11.82
CA GLU A 71 18.69 11.58 -12.64
C GLU A 71 19.24 12.99 -12.42
N ARG A 72 19.84 13.25 -11.25
CA ARG A 72 20.44 14.55 -10.90
C ARG A 72 21.95 14.58 -11.11
N GLY A 73 22.54 13.49 -11.55
CA GLY A 73 23.99 13.39 -11.72
C GLY A 73 24.77 13.59 -10.42
N LEU A 74 24.16 13.23 -9.27
CA LEU A 74 24.80 13.40 -7.96
C LEU A 74 25.73 12.23 -7.66
N THR A 75 26.82 12.51 -6.94
CA THR A 75 27.76 11.50 -6.46
C THR A 75 27.49 11.23 -4.97
N LEU A 76 26.38 10.55 -4.68
CA LEU A 76 25.97 10.17 -3.33
C LEU A 76 25.92 8.65 -3.23
N ASP A 77 26.26 8.10 -2.06
CA ASP A 77 26.10 6.67 -1.78
C ASP A 77 24.63 6.39 -1.42
N PRO A 78 23.87 5.69 -2.30
CA PRO A 78 22.45 5.41 -2.04
C PRO A 78 22.22 4.47 -0.84
N ILE A 79 23.22 3.61 -0.52
CA ILE A 79 23.13 2.68 0.60
C ILE A 79 23.26 3.45 1.92
N ALA A 80 24.27 4.31 2.04
CA ALA A 80 24.49 5.12 3.23
C ALA A 80 23.34 6.09 3.46
N LEU A 81 22.82 6.73 2.40
CA LEU A 81 21.70 7.65 2.45
C LEU A 81 20.41 6.93 2.89
N ARG A 82 20.14 5.75 2.33
CA ARG A 82 19.00 4.93 2.72
C ARG A 82 19.08 4.50 4.19
N ALA A 83 20.26 4.08 4.65
CA ALA A 83 20.46 3.72 6.05
C ALA A 83 20.24 4.91 7.00
N HIS A 84 20.65 6.12 6.60
CA HIS A 84 20.38 7.35 7.35
C HIS A 84 18.87 7.63 7.41
N LYS A 85 18.21 7.65 6.24
CA LYS A 85 16.76 7.84 6.13
C LYS A 85 15.98 6.82 6.98
N SER A 86 16.36 5.54 6.94
CA SER A 86 15.66 4.49 7.68
C SER A 86 15.73 4.71 9.20
N ARG A 87 16.92 5.01 9.73
CA ARG A 87 17.07 5.36 11.17
C ARG A 87 16.17 6.52 11.56
N ARG A 88 16.21 7.61 10.76
CA ARG A 88 15.40 8.80 11.06
C ARG A 88 13.91 8.51 10.98
N TYR A 89 13.49 7.73 9.98
CA TYR A 89 12.10 7.32 9.84
C TYR A 89 11.60 6.51 11.05
N LEU A 90 12.39 5.55 11.52
CA LEU A 90 12.04 4.75 12.72
C LEU A 90 11.93 5.62 13.98
N ASP A 91 12.76 6.67 14.11
CA ASP A 91 12.63 7.62 15.22
C ASP A 91 11.34 8.44 15.12
N LEU A 92 10.98 8.90 13.91
CA LEU A 92 9.72 9.62 13.67
C LEU A 92 8.49 8.74 13.94
N LEU A 93 8.54 7.44 13.57
CA LEU A 93 7.45 6.51 13.89
C LEU A 93 7.16 6.43 15.40
N ARG A 94 8.19 6.46 16.25
CA ARG A 94 8.00 6.37 17.70
C ARG A 94 7.23 7.56 18.30
N SER A 95 7.34 8.74 17.70
CA SER A 95 6.77 9.98 18.25
C SER A 95 5.55 10.49 17.50
N GLU A 96 5.42 10.17 16.21
CA GLU A 96 4.46 10.85 15.34
C GLU A 96 3.56 9.92 14.52
N LEU A 97 3.73 8.59 14.66
CA LEU A 97 2.89 7.63 13.95
C LEU A 97 1.42 7.76 14.34
N ARG A 98 0.56 7.81 13.34
CA ARG A 98 -0.90 7.84 13.51
C ARG A 98 -1.55 6.90 12.50
N PRO A 99 -2.65 6.22 12.87
CA PRO A 99 -3.45 5.50 11.89
C PRO A 99 -4.22 6.49 11.01
N MET A 100 -4.48 6.11 9.76
CA MET A 100 -5.44 6.81 8.92
C MET A 100 -6.85 6.68 9.48
N GLU A 101 -7.68 7.67 9.22
CA GLU A 101 -9.06 7.70 9.74
C GLU A 101 -9.88 6.50 9.24
N GLY A 102 -10.43 5.73 10.17
CA GLY A 102 -11.20 4.53 9.88
C GLY A 102 -10.39 3.24 9.75
N ALA A 103 -9.04 3.32 9.69
CA ALA A 103 -8.20 2.14 9.45
C ALA A 103 -8.36 1.04 10.52
N LEU A 104 -8.25 1.40 11.80
CA LEU A 104 -8.36 0.43 12.89
C LEU A 104 -9.77 -0.20 12.96
N ALA A 105 -10.81 0.63 12.79
CA ALA A 105 -12.19 0.14 12.80
C ALA A 105 -12.49 -0.81 11.62
N LEU A 106 -11.93 -0.53 10.43
CA LEU A 106 -12.08 -1.39 9.26
C LEU A 106 -11.35 -2.73 9.46
N LEU A 107 -10.12 -2.72 9.98
CA LEU A 107 -9.38 -3.94 10.28
C LEU A 107 -10.15 -4.83 11.26
N GLU A 108 -10.66 -4.27 12.35
CA GLU A 108 -11.48 -4.97 13.32
C GLU A 108 -12.76 -5.55 12.70
N GLN A 109 -13.45 -4.76 11.86
CA GLN A 109 -14.68 -5.19 11.17
C GLN A 109 -14.44 -6.39 10.24
N LEU A 110 -13.29 -6.41 9.54
CA LEU A 110 -12.97 -7.43 8.55
C LEU A 110 -12.26 -8.66 9.14
N TYR A 111 -11.61 -8.50 10.28
CA TYR A 111 -10.95 -9.60 11.00
C TYR A 111 -11.94 -10.73 11.27
N SER A 112 -11.59 -11.96 11.10
CA SER A 112 -12.46 -13.14 11.18
C SER A 112 -13.51 -13.30 10.07
N ARG A 113 -13.74 -12.31 9.22
CA ARG A 113 -14.76 -12.37 8.14
C ARG A 113 -14.15 -12.50 6.75
N LYS A 114 -12.96 -11.97 6.56
CA LYS A 114 -12.21 -12.00 5.32
C LYS A 114 -10.74 -12.39 5.63
N LYS A 115 -10.03 -12.93 4.66
CA LYS A 115 -8.59 -13.09 4.76
C LYS A 115 -7.94 -11.73 4.51
N LEU A 116 -6.99 -11.32 5.35
CA LEU A 116 -6.35 -10.03 5.23
C LEU A 116 -4.86 -10.20 4.92
N ALA A 117 -4.36 -9.47 3.93
CA ALA A 117 -2.94 -9.33 3.65
C ALA A 117 -2.54 -7.88 3.64
N LEU A 118 -1.29 -7.62 3.97
CA LEU A 118 -0.60 -6.34 3.75
C LEU A 118 0.35 -6.47 2.57
N ALA A 119 0.41 -5.47 1.71
CA ALA A 119 1.32 -5.42 0.57
C ALA A 119 1.87 -3.99 0.40
N SER A 120 3.06 -3.74 0.94
CA SER A 120 3.73 -2.43 0.92
C SER A 120 5.03 -2.48 0.13
N SER A 121 5.30 -1.46 -0.70
CA SER A 121 6.60 -1.29 -1.37
C SER A 121 7.72 -0.88 -0.43
N SER A 122 7.41 -0.58 0.83
CA SER A 122 8.38 -0.23 1.86
C SER A 122 9.23 -1.42 2.28
N TYR A 123 10.38 -1.13 2.86
CA TYR A 123 11.30 -2.15 3.39
C TYR A 123 10.75 -2.79 4.67
N PRO A 124 11.16 -4.04 5.01
CA PRO A 124 10.65 -4.77 6.17
C PRO A 124 10.75 -3.99 7.49
N ASP A 125 11.88 -3.31 7.73
CA ASP A 125 12.10 -2.52 8.96
C ASP A 125 11.07 -1.40 9.12
N ALA A 126 10.70 -0.73 8.03
CA ALA A 126 9.68 0.30 8.02
C ALA A 126 8.29 -0.28 8.26
N VAL A 127 7.95 -1.37 7.56
CA VAL A 127 6.67 -2.08 7.71
C VAL A 127 6.49 -2.58 9.13
N GLU A 128 7.49 -3.28 9.68
CA GLU A 128 7.48 -3.78 11.06
C GLU A 128 7.32 -2.64 12.09
N GLY A 129 8.03 -1.52 11.88
CA GLY A 129 7.91 -0.35 12.73
C GLY A 129 6.48 0.22 12.78
N VAL A 130 5.81 0.33 11.64
CA VAL A 130 4.42 0.80 11.54
C VAL A 130 3.47 -0.21 12.18
N LEU A 131 3.59 -1.49 11.82
CA LEU A 131 2.70 -2.54 12.35
C LEU A 131 2.80 -2.67 13.87
N ALA A 132 4.02 -2.61 14.43
CA ALA A 132 4.25 -2.63 15.86
C ALA A 132 3.73 -1.36 16.55
N GLY A 133 4.01 -0.19 15.97
CA GLY A 133 3.58 1.09 16.52
C GLY A 133 2.07 1.27 16.58
N LEU A 134 1.34 0.74 15.60
CA LEU A 134 -0.14 0.73 15.58
C LEU A 134 -0.75 -0.50 16.26
N GLY A 135 0.02 -1.54 16.58
CA GLY A 135 -0.48 -2.79 17.17
C GLY A 135 -1.33 -3.63 16.23
N ILE A 136 -1.15 -3.51 14.89
CA ILE A 136 -2.06 -4.08 13.89
C ILE A 136 -1.53 -5.35 13.19
N ALA A 137 -0.33 -5.81 13.49
CA ALA A 137 0.28 -6.96 12.82
C ALA A 137 -0.60 -8.22 12.89
N HIS A 138 -1.30 -8.42 13.98
CA HIS A 138 -2.12 -9.62 14.24
C HIS A 138 -3.35 -9.75 13.32
N TYR A 139 -3.76 -8.69 12.63
CA TYR A 139 -4.87 -8.75 11.67
C TYR A 139 -4.50 -9.47 10.38
N PHE A 140 -3.21 -9.49 10.00
CA PHE A 140 -2.77 -9.97 8.70
C PHE A 140 -2.27 -11.42 8.76
N GLN A 141 -2.82 -12.29 7.90
CA GLN A 141 -2.30 -13.64 7.68
C GLN A 141 -1.05 -13.63 6.79
N VAL A 142 -0.91 -12.59 5.95
CA VAL A 142 0.18 -12.44 4.98
C VAL A 142 0.66 -11.00 5.02
N ILE A 143 1.97 -10.82 5.04
CA ILE A 143 2.64 -9.53 4.91
C ILE A 143 3.68 -9.68 3.81
N VAL A 144 3.57 -8.84 2.76
CA VAL A 144 4.52 -8.78 1.63
C VAL A 144 5.13 -7.39 1.60
N THR A 145 6.45 -7.34 1.59
CA THR A 145 7.24 -6.10 1.59
C THR A 145 7.99 -5.89 0.28
N GLY A 146 8.62 -4.75 0.11
CA GLY A 146 9.39 -4.44 -1.10
C GLY A 146 10.58 -5.37 -1.37
N LEU A 147 11.06 -6.13 -0.36
CA LEU A 147 12.14 -7.10 -0.53
C LEU A 147 11.66 -8.52 -0.88
N ASP A 148 10.37 -8.79 -0.78
CA ASP A 148 9.80 -10.13 -1.04
C ASP A 148 9.48 -10.35 -2.53
N VAL A 149 9.66 -9.33 -3.36
CA VAL A 149 9.30 -9.33 -4.79
C VAL A 149 10.43 -8.81 -5.66
N ALA A 150 10.43 -9.22 -6.93
CA ALA A 150 11.44 -8.74 -7.89
C ALA A 150 11.22 -7.27 -8.27
N GLN A 151 9.96 -6.85 -8.38
CA GLN A 151 9.59 -5.47 -8.71
C GLN A 151 8.47 -4.98 -7.79
N VAL A 152 8.67 -3.78 -7.24
CA VAL A 152 7.66 -3.10 -6.43
C VAL A 152 6.64 -2.38 -7.31
N LYS A 153 5.56 -1.86 -6.71
CA LYS A 153 4.57 -1.02 -7.42
C LYS A 153 5.26 0.08 -8.23
N PRO A 154 4.90 0.29 -9.49
CA PRO A 154 3.65 -0.12 -10.16
C PRO A 154 3.64 -1.51 -10.80
N ALA A 155 4.67 -2.37 -10.62
CA ALA A 155 4.61 -3.76 -11.05
C ALA A 155 3.60 -4.56 -10.20
N PRO A 156 2.96 -5.61 -10.77
CA PRO A 156 1.90 -6.36 -10.10
C PRO A 156 2.38 -7.34 -9.04
N ASP A 157 3.70 -7.58 -8.97
CA ASP A 157 4.33 -8.71 -8.27
C ASP A 157 3.90 -8.80 -6.81
N ILE A 158 3.81 -7.66 -6.12
CA ILE A 158 3.49 -7.62 -4.69
C ILE A 158 2.05 -8.07 -4.40
N PHE A 159 1.10 -7.71 -5.26
CA PHE A 159 -0.29 -8.12 -5.10
C PHE A 159 -0.52 -9.56 -5.53
N LEU A 160 0.19 -10.02 -6.57
CA LEU A 160 0.18 -11.42 -6.99
C LEU A 160 0.77 -12.32 -5.88
N ALA A 161 1.88 -11.92 -5.27
CA ALA A 161 2.49 -12.63 -4.15
C ALA A 161 1.55 -12.71 -2.95
N ALA A 162 0.90 -11.59 -2.59
CA ALA A 162 -0.07 -11.55 -1.49
C ALA A 162 -1.28 -12.46 -1.75
N ALA A 163 -1.87 -12.42 -2.95
CA ALA A 163 -2.99 -13.27 -3.32
C ALA A 163 -2.60 -14.76 -3.30
N GLN A 164 -1.42 -15.10 -3.84
CA GLN A 164 -0.88 -16.46 -3.84
C GLN A 164 -0.69 -17.00 -2.42
N GLN A 165 -0.08 -16.22 -1.53
CA GLN A 165 0.16 -16.62 -0.15
C GLN A 165 -1.14 -16.75 0.65
N LEU A 166 -2.19 -15.94 0.34
CA LEU A 166 -3.53 -16.11 0.91
C LEU A 166 -4.26 -17.35 0.36
N GLY A 167 -3.74 -17.98 -0.70
CA GLY A 167 -4.42 -19.07 -1.41
C GLY A 167 -5.73 -18.60 -2.05
N ALA A 168 -5.76 -17.37 -2.60
CA ALA A 168 -6.94 -16.76 -3.18
C ALA A 168 -6.72 -16.44 -4.67
N ALA A 169 -7.74 -16.66 -5.49
CA ALA A 169 -7.71 -16.23 -6.89
C ALA A 169 -7.84 -14.69 -6.98
N ALA A 170 -7.26 -14.08 -8.01
CA ALA A 170 -7.38 -12.63 -8.25
C ALA A 170 -8.83 -12.13 -8.21
N SER A 171 -9.77 -12.91 -8.77
CA SER A 171 -11.20 -12.61 -8.77
C SER A 171 -11.87 -12.64 -7.39
N GLN A 172 -11.20 -13.21 -6.39
CA GLN A 172 -11.66 -13.28 -4.99
C GLN A 172 -10.99 -12.23 -4.10
N CYS A 173 -10.05 -11.47 -4.67
CA CYS A 173 -9.32 -10.42 -3.97
C CYS A 173 -9.85 -9.03 -4.32
N VAL A 174 -9.69 -8.11 -3.39
CA VAL A 174 -9.76 -6.67 -3.62
C VAL A 174 -8.55 -6.01 -2.96
N VAL A 175 -7.94 -5.07 -3.67
CA VAL A 175 -6.88 -4.20 -3.14
C VAL A 175 -7.52 -2.92 -2.63
N LEU A 176 -7.09 -2.44 -1.46
CA LEU A 176 -7.36 -1.09 -0.97
C LEU A 176 -6.05 -0.29 -1.09
N GLU A 177 -6.10 0.86 -1.74
CA GLU A 177 -4.94 1.66 -2.14
C GLU A 177 -5.25 3.15 -2.15
N ASP A 178 -4.25 3.97 -1.90
CA ASP A 178 -4.38 5.44 -1.93
C ASP A 178 -3.69 6.09 -3.13
N ALA A 179 -2.70 5.43 -3.76
CA ALA A 179 -1.80 6.02 -4.75
C ALA A 179 -1.91 5.38 -6.15
N GLU A 180 -1.67 6.18 -7.19
CA GLU A 180 -1.73 5.78 -8.61
C GLU A 180 -0.87 4.54 -8.90
N LYS A 181 0.36 4.46 -8.38
CA LYS A 181 1.28 3.33 -8.60
C LYS A 181 0.69 1.99 -8.14
N GLY A 182 -0.01 1.99 -7.02
CA GLY A 182 -0.63 0.76 -6.51
C GLY A 182 -1.90 0.39 -7.27
N ILE A 183 -2.68 1.38 -7.72
CA ILE A 183 -3.85 1.14 -8.58
C ILE A 183 -3.41 0.54 -9.92
N ILE A 184 -2.32 1.03 -10.51
CA ILE A 184 -1.72 0.43 -11.71
C ILE A 184 -1.31 -1.02 -11.43
N ALA A 185 -0.62 -1.27 -10.31
CA ALA A 185 -0.18 -2.61 -9.93
C ALA A 185 -1.36 -3.58 -9.74
N ALA A 186 -2.44 -3.16 -9.07
CA ALA A 186 -3.64 -3.98 -8.90
C ALA A 186 -4.33 -4.28 -10.25
N SER A 187 -4.43 -3.27 -11.12
CA SER A 187 -4.96 -3.44 -12.48
C SER A 187 -4.15 -4.45 -13.30
N LEU A 188 -2.81 -4.36 -13.26
CA LEU A 188 -1.92 -5.29 -13.94
C LEU A 188 -1.98 -6.71 -13.35
N ALA A 189 -2.25 -6.83 -12.04
CA ALA A 189 -2.48 -8.12 -11.37
C ALA A 189 -3.85 -8.73 -11.69
N GLY A 190 -4.74 -8.01 -12.38
CA GLY A 190 -6.12 -8.43 -12.62
C GLY A 190 -6.97 -8.50 -11.36
N ILE A 191 -6.61 -7.73 -10.32
CA ILE A 191 -7.30 -7.66 -9.04
C ILE A 191 -8.09 -6.37 -8.96
N ARG A 192 -9.35 -6.45 -8.52
CA ARG A 192 -10.18 -5.28 -8.28
C ARG A 192 -9.52 -4.37 -7.24
N CYS A 193 -9.61 -3.06 -7.46
CA CYS A 193 -9.02 -2.07 -6.58
C CYS A 193 -10.04 -1.02 -6.18
N ILE A 194 -10.14 -0.74 -4.88
CA ILE A 194 -10.84 0.45 -4.37
C ILE A 194 -9.77 1.47 -4.01
N ALA A 195 -9.83 2.62 -4.65
CA ALA A 195 -8.96 3.75 -4.34
C ALA A 195 -9.54 4.56 -3.18
N ILE A 196 -8.70 4.90 -2.21
CA ILE A 196 -9.03 5.78 -1.09
C ILE A 196 -8.01 6.92 -1.06
N PRO A 197 -8.17 7.95 -1.91
CA PRO A 197 -7.24 9.06 -1.96
C PRO A 197 -7.15 9.82 -0.64
N ASN A 198 -5.95 10.22 -0.28
CA ASN A 198 -5.70 11.12 0.83
C ASN A 198 -5.27 12.51 0.34
N HIS A 199 -4.88 13.42 1.25
CA HIS A 199 -4.49 14.78 0.88
C HIS A 199 -3.23 14.85 -0.01
N HIS A 200 -2.35 13.86 0.04
CA HIS A 200 -1.16 13.78 -0.82
C HIS A 200 -1.46 13.23 -2.21
N THR A 201 -2.46 12.37 -2.33
CA THR A 201 -2.71 11.59 -3.56
C THR A 201 -3.98 11.99 -4.31
N ARG A 202 -4.80 12.93 -3.78
CA ARG A 202 -6.09 13.36 -4.37
C ARG A 202 -6.06 13.82 -5.83
N HIS A 203 -4.88 14.12 -6.37
CA HIS A 203 -4.66 14.57 -7.76
C HIS A 203 -4.04 13.48 -8.65
N HIS A 204 -3.90 12.26 -8.14
CA HIS A 204 -3.45 11.12 -8.91
C HIS A 204 -4.53 10.62 -9.88
N ASP A 205 -4.13 9.81 -10.86
CA ASP A 205 -5.08 9.17 -11.77
C ASP A 205 -5.66 7.88 -11.15
N PHE A 206 -6.96 7.90 -10.89
CA PHE A 206 -7.72 6.77 -10.34
C PHE A 206 -8.57 6.04 -11.38
N SER A 207 -8.41 6.32 -12.67
CA SER A 207 -9.24 5.78 -13.75
C SER A 207 -9.21 4.25 -13.86
N ARG A 208 -8.15 3.60 -13.35
CA ARG A 208 -8.00 2.15 -13.31
C ARG A 208 -8.57 1.49 -12.05
N ALA A 209 -9.02 2.27 -11.07
CA ALA A 209 -9.66 1.72 -9.90
C ALA A 209 -11.07 1.21 -10.25
N THR A 210 -11.48 0.10 -9.65
CA THR A 210 -12.85 -0.41 -9.75
C THR A 210 -13.84 0.56 -9.10
N ARG A 211 -13.41 1.21 -8.03
CA ARG A 211 -14.17 2.21 -7.30
C ARG A 211 -13.24 3.21 -6.62
N VAL A 212 -13.74 4.44 -6.46
CA VAL A 212 -13.09 5.46 -5.62
C VAL A 212 -14.01 5.74 -4.43
N CYS A 213 -13.47 5.68 -3.22
CA CYS A 213 -14.13 6.05 -1.97
C CYS A 213 -13.39 7.21 -1.33
N SER A 214 -14.07 8.08 -0.61
CA SER A 214 -13.46 9.24 0.04
C SER A 214 -12.81 8.90 1.39
N SER A 215 -13.15 7.73 1.96
CA SER A 215 -12.66 7.30 3.27
C SER A 215 -12.74 5.77 3.42
N LEU A 216 -11.86 5.20 4.24
CA LEU A 216 -11.94 3.80 4.68
C LEU A 216 -13.26 3.48 5.40
N LYS A 217 -13.95 4.48 5.95
CA LYS A 217 -15.27 4.31 6.59
C LYS A 217 -16.38 3.88 5.62
N GLU A 218 -16.21 4.13 4.32
CA GLU A 218 -17.17 3.69 3.30
C GLU A 218 -17.03 2.21 2.95
N ILE A 219 -15.93 1.58 3.35
CA ILE A 219 -15.67 0.17 3.06
C ILE A 219 -16.50 -0.68 4.02
N THR A 220 -17.56 -1.27 3.50
CA THR A 220 -18.45 -2.17 4.24
C THR A 220 -18.44 -3.57 3.63
N LEU A 221 -18.88 -4.57 4.37
CA LEU A 221 -19.05 -5.92 3.84
C LEU A 221 -20.02 -5.94 2.66
N GLU A 222 -21.11 -5.15 2.73
CA GLU A 222 -22.08 -5.03 1.65
C GLU A 222 -21.44 -4.46 0.37
N LEU A 223 -20.62 -3.40 0.51
CA LEU A 223 -19.86 -2.85 -0.61
C LEU A 223 -18.95 -3.91 -1.24
N LEU A 224 -18.20 -4.64 -0.42
CA LEU A 224 -17.28 -5.69 -0.89
C LEU A 224 -18.01 -6.84 -1.58
N ASP A 225 -19.18 -7.23 -1.08
CA ASP A 225 -19.97 -8.34 -1.65
C ASP A 225 -20.69 -7.93 -2.95
N THR A 226 -20.85 -6.63 -3.23
CA THR A 226 -21.49 -6.07 -4.43
C THR A 226 -20.49 -5.49 -5.43
N LEU A 227 -19.20 -5.56 -5.16
CA LEU A 227 -18.16 -5.00 -6.03
C LEU A 227 -18.04 -5.84 -7.32
N GLU A 228 -18.38 -5.25 -8.47
CA GLU A 228 -18.33 -5.87 -9.80
C GLU A 228 -16.99 -5.62 -10.54
#